data_32a95fa0398555e1c053681b55152f56
#
_entry.id   32a95fa0398555e1c053681b55152f56
#
_cell.length_a   1.000
_cell.length_b   1.000
_cell.length_c   1.000
_cell.angle_alpha   90.00
_cell.angle_beta   90.00
_cell.angle_gamma   90.00
#
_symmetry.space_group_name_H-M   'P 1'
#
loop_
_entity.id
_entity.type
_entity.pdbx_description
1 polymer ?
#
loop_
_entity_poly.entity_id
_entity_poly.type
_entity_poly.pdbx_seq_one_letter_code
_entity_poly.pdbx_strand_id
1 'polypeptide(L)'
;TRGEQLEQSDVLKARLMSELQGRNKQYQQVFATIWDACRDMSGYVQMHFTPTQRGELFSWDWAQIPSSKVTNYRNLSQTSASKTGAKIAEIIRQDFSVEKEDGCLDDDTRVRFESVIEFPYFLLHALKVYLSLNPKIKHIDGGKLIDELLDDKKLTSAFERILDYGTIDGVPLNRSKFSRDFMVCLLRTRFLFDKYIIKREYANESSDGEWSLKSLFVSGQQKNKKAYFKNTRFAAYKQWESTSKWYHPDNLMLQAALRVSYTSPKVMHWITQLLIWLTRNADSLDTEIPYYTDVINEIAKQPVRDFLDNKDYSLGVNTPHVVLNYLDFLLWRRNRNVDFDFEFRNSVEHWYPRNPSEGTFARWEDGVDRFGNLCLIQRNINSRFSNMSPEAKKSTFKEMIEKGSLKLRIMSDLTQGANASQQWKESV
;
A
#
# COMPACT_ATOMS: atom_id res chain seq x y z
N THR A 1 -3.55 -38.72 -2.50
CA THR A 1 -4.09 -37.40 -2.10
C THR A 1 -2.96 -36.62 -1.47
N ARG A 2 -2.37 -35.65 -2.19
CA ARG A 2 -1.50 -34.64 -1.58
C ARG A 2 -2.42 -33.81 -0.70
N GLY A 3 -2.22 -33.86 0.64
CA GLY A 3 -2.90 -32.96 1.56
C GLY A 3 -2.56 -31.53 1.16
N GLU A 4 -3.59 -30.68 1.03
CA GLU A 4 -3.38 -29.24 0.86
C GLU A 4 -2.60 -28.75 2.10
N GLN A 5 -1.48 -28.13 1.88
CA GLN A 5 -0.70 -27.52 2.94
C GLN A 5 -1.45 -26.27 3.40
N LEU A 6 -1.88 -26.22 4.65
CA LEU A 6 -2.55 -25.06 5.23
C LEU A 6 -1.67 -23.80 5.07
N GLU A 7 -2.28 -22.71 4.67
CA GLU A 7 -1.59 -21.41 4.61
C GLU A 7 -1.15 -20.99 6.02
N GLN A 8 -0.01 -20.31 6.13
CA GLN A 8 0.47 -19.83 7.43
C GLN A 8 -0.54 -18.90 8.13
N SER A 9 -1.34 -18.15 7.37
CA SER A 9 -2.42 -17.31 7.89
C SER A 9 -3.52 -18.13 8.56
N ASP A 10 -3.86 -19.32 8.05
CA ASP A 10 -4.89 -20.19 8.66
C ASP A 10 -4.37 -20.87 9.94
N VAL A 11 -3.10 -21.29 9.93
CA VAL A 11 -2.43 -21.81 11.13
C VAL A 11 -2.39 -20.75 12.22
N LEU A 12 -2.03 -19.51 11.85
CA LEU A 12 -2.00 -18.37 12.78
C LEU A 12 -3.40 -18.04 13.32
N LYS A 13 -4.44 -18.05 12.47
CA LYS A 13 -5.84 -17.86 12.89
C LYS A 13 -6.22 -18.85 13.98
N ALA A 14 -5.98 -20.16 13.73
CA ALA A 14 -6.26 -21.21 14.69
C ALA A 14 -5.50 -21.02 16.00
N ARG A 15 -4.21 -20.65 15.93
CA ARG A 15 -3.35 -20.39 17.10
C ARG A 15 -3.89 -19.24 17.94
N LEU A 16 -4.21 -18.10 17.36
CA LEU A 16 -4.76 -16.94 18.08
C LEU A 16 -6.15 -17.21 18.66
N MET A 17 -7.00 -17.94 17.92
CA MET A 17 -8.33 -18.34 18.42
C MET A 17 -8.24 -19.31 19.58
N SER A 18 -7.25 -20.22 19.61
CA SER A 18 -7.07 -21.17 20.71
C SER A 18 -6.75 -20.48 22.04
N GLU A 19 -6.20 -19.27 22.03
CA GLU A 19 -5.95 -18.48 23.23
C GLU A 19 -7.21 -17.81 23.79
N LEU A 20 -8.33 -17.82 23.03
CA LEU A 20 -9.62 -17.23 23.41
C LEU A 20 -10.52 -18.28 24.05
N GLN A 21 -10.14 -18.79 25.23
CA GLN A 21 -10.87 -19.82 25.97
C GLN A 21 -11.52 -19.25 27.25
N GLY A 22 -12.33 -20.06 27.91
CA GLY A 22 -12.98 -19.71 29.19
C GLY A 22 -13.84 -18.46 29.07
N ARG A 23 -13.59 -17.44 29.89
CA ARG A 23 -14.34 -16.18 29.90
C ARG A 23 -14.23 -15.38 28.60
N ASN A 24 -13.26 -15.70 27.74
CA ASN A 24 -13.04 -15.03 26.47
C ASN A 24 -13.60 -15.78 25.26
N LYS A 25 -14.25 -16.93 25.46
CA LYS A 25 -14.81 -17.77 24.39
C LYS A 25 -15.79 -17.02 23.48
N GLN A 26 -16.53 -16.06 24.00
CA GLN A 26 -17.41 -15.19 23.24
C GLN A 26 -16.68 -14.41 22.13
N TYR A 27 -15.38 -14.16 22.27
CA TYR A 27 -14.59 -13.45 21.26
C TYR A 27 -14.07 -14.37 20.15
N GLN A 28 -14.19 -15.70 20.25
CA GLN A 28 -13.73 -16.60 19.16
C GLN A 28 -14.49 -16.37 17.88
N GLN A 29 -15.83 -16.28 17.97
CA GLN A 29 -16.70 -15.99 16.83
C GLN A 29 -16.40 -14.60 16.24
N VAL A 30 -16.29 -13.61 17.10
CA VAL A 30 -15.95 -12.23 16.70
C VAL A 30 -14.60 -12.18 16.01
N PHE A 31 -13.61 -12.88 16.56
CA PHE A 31 -12.27 -12.98 15.98
C PHE A 31 -12.33 -13.59 14.57
N ALA A 32 -13.04 -14.70 14.41
CA ALA A 32 -13.20 -15.37 13.12
C ALA A 32 -13.85 -14.40 12.10
N THR A 33 -14.95 -13.72 12.46
CA THR A 33 -15.65 -12.79 11.60
C THR A 33 -14.74 -11.64 11.15
N ILE A 34 -13.99 -11.03 12.07
CA ILE A 34 -13.06 -9.92 11.75
C ILE A 34 -11.89 -10.42 10.89
N TRP A 35 -11.33 -11.59 11.22
CA TRP A 35 -10.24 -12.18 10.45
C TRP A 35 -10.63 -12.43 9.00
N ASP A 36 -11.80 -13.06 8.80
CA ASP A 36 -12.30 -13.40 7.46
C ASP A 36 -12.63 -12.13 6.66
N ALA A 37 -13.22 -11.12 7.31
CA ALA A 37 -13.45 -9.81 6.70
C ALA A 37 -12.14 -9.09 6.29
N CYS A 38 -11.07 -9.24 7.05
CA CYS A 38 -9.77 -8.64 6.74
C CYS A 38 -8.97 -9.41 5.69
N ARG A 39 -9.25 -10.70 5.50
CA ARG A 39 -8.49 -11.60 4.61
C ARG A 39 -8.64 -11.23 3.14
N ASP A 40 -9.82 -10.85 2.71
CA ASP A 40 -10.05 -10.43 1.33
C ASP A 40 -9.50 -9.03 1.11
N MET A 41 -8.30 -8.96 0.51
CA MET A 41 -7.62 -7.71 0.22
C MET A 41 -8.11 -7.02 -1.06
N SER A 42 -8.98 -7.64 -1.85
CA SER A 42 -9.49 -7.10 -3.12
C SER A 42 -10.58 -6.04 -2.96
N GLY A 43 -11.20 -5.95 -1.77
CA GLY A 43 -12.28 -5.03 -1.46
C GLY A 43 -11.98 -4.14 -0.26
N TYR A 44 -12.98 -3.34 0.13
CA TYR A 44 -12.96 -2.54 1.35
C TYR A 44 -13.56 -3.34 2.50
N VAL A 45 -12.92 -3.35 3.64
CA VAL A 45 -13.28 -4.20 4.79
C VAL A 45 -14.74 -4.03 5.24
N GLN A 46 -15.31 -2.83 5.08
CA GLN A 46 -16.70 -2.57 5.41
C GLN A 46 -17.69 -3.47 4.62
N MET A 47 -17.33 -3.86 3.40
CA MET A 47 -18.18 -4.67 2.52
C MET A 47 -18.30 -6.14 2.97
N HIS A 48 -17.42 -6.62 3.82
CA HIS A 48 -17.41 -7.99 4.33
C HIS A 48 -18.24 -8.21 5.60
N PHE A 49 -18.97 -7.17 6.04
CA PHE A 49 -19.88 -7.24 7.19
C PHE A 49 -21.33 -7.13 6.76
N THR A 50 -22.25 -7.70 7.54
CA THR A 50 -23.68 -7.52 7.32
C THR A 50 -24.08 -6.05 7.51
N PRO A 51 -25.23 -5.59 6.95
CA PRO A 51 -25.69 -4.20 7.11
C PRO A 51 -25.76 -3.73 8.57
N THR A 52 -26.23 -4.60 9.46
CA THR A 52 -26.28 -4.31 10.91
C THR A 52 -24.90 -4.14 11.50
N GLN A 53 -23.98 -5.08 11.22
CA GLN A 53 -22.60 -5.02 11.68
C GLN A 53 -21.86 -3.79 11.15
N ARG A 54 -22.10 -3.40 9.88
CA ARG A 54 -21.52 -2.17 9.32
C ARG A 54 -21.91 -0.94 10.11
N GLY A 55 -23.21 -0.80 10.42
CA GLY A 55 -23.72 0.31 11.22
C GLY A 55 -23.09 0.38 12.63
N GLU A 56 -22.90 -0.76 13.28
CA GLU A 56 -22.28 -0.85 14.60
C GLU A 56 -20.77 -0.56 14.58
N LEU A 57 -20.05 -1.04 13.55
CA LEU A 57 -18.59 -0.93 13.46
C LEU A 57 -18.11 0.39 12.89
N PHE A 58 -18.81 0.92 11.85
CA PHE A 58 -18.32 2.02 11.02
C PHE A 58 -19.26 3.23 11.01
N SER A 59 -20.30 3.24 11.87
CA SER A 59 -21.36 4.22 11.90
C SER A 59 -22.31 4.17 10.68
N TRP A 60 -23.30 5.04 10.66
CA TRP A 60 -24.36 5.06 9.64
C TRP A 60 -23.86 5.37 8.22
N ASP A 61 -22.75 6.11 8.11
CA ASP A 61 -22.11 6.53 6.84
C ASP A 61 -20.91 5.64 6.44
N TRP A 62 -20.62 4.61 7.23
CA TRP A 62 -19.48 3.66 7.08
C TRP A 62 -18.10 4.33 7.05
N ALA A 63 -17.99 5.56 7.50
CA ALA A 63 -16.78 6.35 7.43
C ALA A 63 -15.99 6.40 8.75
N GLN A 64 -16.62 5.99 9.87
CA GLN A 64 -16.00 6.04 11.19
C GLN A 64 -15.02 4.90 11.39
N ILE A 65 -13.84 5.22 11.95
CA ILE A 65 -12.87 4.20 12.34
C ILE A 65 -13.47 3.29 13.43
N PRO A 66 -13.31 1.96 13.35
CA PRO A 66 -13.80 1.05 14.38
C PRO A 66 -13.26 1.38 15.77
N SER A 67 -14.08 1.14 16.80
CA SER A 67 -13.70 1.42 18.20
C SER A 67 -12.39 0.74 18.61
N SER A 68 -11.57 1.40 19.43
CA SER A 68 -10.38 0.79 20.05
C SER A 68 -10.72 -0.10 21.25
N LYS A 69 -11.96 -0.03 21.78
CA LYS A 69 -12.39 -0.77 22.96
C LYS A 69 -12.91 -2.16 22.58
N VAL A 70 -12.21 -3.22 22.99
CA VAL A 70 -12.58 -4.63 22.77
C VAL A 70 -14.03 -4.94 23.19
N THR A 71 -14.51 -4.30 24.25
CA THR A 71 -15.87 -4.54 24.78
C THR A 71 -16.98 -4.19 23.80
N ASN A 72 -16.73 -3.26 22.86
CA ASN A 72 -17.72 -2.82 21.85
C ASN A 72 -18.01 -3.91 20.80
N TYR A 73 -17.17 -4.94 20.75
CA TYR A 73 -17.30 -6.03 19.76
C TYR A 73 -18.07 -7.24 20.29
N ARG A 74 -18.51 -7.26 21.55
CA ARG A 74 -19.20 -8.42 22.17
C ARG A 74 -20.46 -8.82 21.43
N ASN A 75 -21.20 -7.86 20.90
CA ASN A 75 -22.51 -8.10 20.26
C ASN A 75 -22.38 -8.55 18.81
N LEU A 76 -21.20 -8.43 18.20
CA LEU A 76 -20.98 -8.82 16.81
C LEU A 76 -21.25 -10.32 16.56
N SER A 77 -21.11 -11.15 17.60
CA SER A 77 -21.36 -12.61 17.53
C SER A 77 -22.86 -12.96 17.55
N GLN A 78 -23.72 -12.08 18.04
CA GLN A 78 -25.14 -12.40 18.26
C GLN A 78 -25.99 -12.28 16.99
N THR A 79 -25.54 -11.50 16.00
CA THR A 79 -26.25 -11.28 14.74
C THR A 79 -26.10 -12.42 13.72
N SER A 80 -25.19 -13.37 13.96
CA SER A 80 -24.99 -14.56 13.09
C SER A 80 -25.72 -15.83 13.59
N ALA A 81 -26.33 -15.81 14.77
CA ALA A 81 -26.78 -17.02 15.46
C ALA A 81 -28.19 -17.51 15.05
N SER A 82 -28.85 -16.94 14.04
CA SER A 82 -30.23 -17.34 13.73
C SER A 82 -30.41 -18.44 12.68
N LYS A 83 -29.35 -19.09 12.18
CA LYS A 83 -29.49 -20.20 11.20
C LYS A 83 -28.61 -21.45 11.43
N THR A 84 -28.07 -21.68 12.60
CA THR A 84 -27.43 -22.96 12.92
C THR A 84 -28.47 -23.95 13.45
N GLY A 85 -29.14 -24.66 12.54
CA GLY A 85 -30.14 -25.68 12.89
C GLY A 85 -31.17 -25.99 11.81
N ALA A 86 -31.23 -25.23 10.75
CA ALA A 86 -32.12 -25.56 9.64
C ALA A 86 -31.61 -26.82 8.93
N LYS A 87 -32.44 -27.87 8.85
CA LYS A 87 -32.15 -29.07 8.06
C LYS A 87 -31.96 -28.66 6.60
N ILE A 88 -31.00 -29.28 5.90
CA ILE A 88 -30.72 -29.04 4.48
C ILE A 88 -32.02 -29.02 3.63
N ALA A 89 -33.02 -29.84 3.97
CA ALA A 89 -34.33 -29.88 3.33
C ALA A 89 -35.18 -28.59 3.53
N GLU A 90 -34.91 -27.81 4.58
CA GLU A 90 -35.62 -26.52 4.83
C GLU A 90 -34.91 -25.39 4.09
N ILE A 91 -33.59 -25.49 3.92
CA ILE A 91 -32.79 -24.54 3.13
C ILE A 91 -33.15 -24.66 1.63
N ILE A 92 -33.38 -25.88 1.13
CA ILE A 92 -33.81 -26.13 -0.28
C ILE A 92 -35.25 -25.68 -0.56
N ARG A 93 -36.13 -25.62 0.45
CA ARG A 93 -37.53 -25.18 0.31
C ARG A 93 -37.78 -23.69 0.49
N GLN A 94 -36.81 -22.95 1.02
CA GLN A 94 -36.88 -21.50 1.04
C GLN A 94 -36.52 -21.03 -0.37
N ASP A 95 -37.54 -20.51 -1.09
CA ASP A 95 -37.28 -19.65 -2.23
C ASP A 95 -36.31 -18.59 -1.79
N PHE A 96 -35.08 -18.63 -2.36
CA PHE A 96 -34.12 -17.57 -2.25
C PHE A 96 -34.66 -16.37 -3.05
N SER A 97 -35.73 -15.70 -2.54
CA SER A 97 -35.84 -14.29 -2.78
C SER A 97 -34.65 -13.67 -2.07
N VAL A 98 -33.59 -13.46 -2.83
CA VAL A 98 -32.47 -12.58 -2.44
C VAL A 98 -33.12 -11.26 -2.11
N GLU A 99 -33.42 -10.99 -0.84
CA GLU A 99 -33.65 -9.64 -0.38
C GLU A 99 -32.46 -8.87 -0.90
N LYS A 100 -32.69 -7.97 -1.87
CA LYS A 100 -31.64 -7.06 -2.35
C LYS A 100 -31.11 -6.37 -1.10
N GLU A 101 -29.92 -6.77 -0.66
CA GLU A 101 -29.31 -6.18 0.52
C GLU A 101 -29.24 -4.67 0.29
N ASP A 102 -29.91 -3.92 1.15
CA ASP A 102 -29.85 -2.46 1.19
C ASP A 102 -28.38 -2.03 1.22
N GLY A 103 -27.88 -1.44 0.15
CA GLY A 103 -26.51 -0.97 0.04
C GLY A 103 -25.58 -1.87 -0.79
N CYS A 104 -26.13 -2.81 -1.58
CA CYS A 104 -25.35 -3.48 -2.62
C CYS A 104 -24.86 -2.43 -3.64
N LEU A 105 -23.57 -2.43 -3.95
CA LEU A 105 -23.04 -1.76 -5.12
C LEU A 105 -23.78 -2.37 -6.33
N ASP A 106 -24.37 -1.53 -7.19
CA ASP A 106 -24.93 -2.02 -8.46
C ASP A 106 -23.86 -2.84 -9.18
N ASP A 107 -24.24 -3.93 -9.85
CA ASP A 107 -23.31 -4.81 -10.59
C ASP A 107 -22.44 -4.05 -11.60
N ASP A 108 -22.93 -2.93 -12.14
CA ASP A 108 -22.21 -2.00 -13.02
C ASP A 108 -21.13 -1.17 -12.28
N THR A 109 -21.10 -1.16 -10.95
CA THR A 109 -20.13 -0.41 -10.13
C THR A 109 -19.11 -1.33 -9.44
N ARG A 110 -18.95 -2.55 -9.87
CA ARG A 110 -17.88 -3.43 -9.41
C ARG A 110 -16.52 -2.93 -9.94
N VAL A 111 -16.15 -1.76 -9.43
CA VAL A 111 -14.76 -1.30 -9.55
C VAL A 111 -13.91 -2.36 -8.86
N ARG A 112 -13.05 -3.01 -9.64
CA ARG A 112 -12.15 -4.01 -9.11
C ARG A 112 -10.92 -3.31 -8.58
N PHE A 113 -10.69 -3.47 -7.29
CA PHE A 113 -9.47 -2.99 -6.64
C PHE A 113 -8.51 -4.15 -6.44
N GLU A 114 -7.25 -3.94 -6.78
CA GLU A 114 -6.16 -4.83 -6.43
C GLU A 114 -5.30 -4.18 -5.35
N SER A 115 -5.13 -4.89 -4.24
CA SER A 115 -4.28 -4.44 -3.15
C SER A 115 -2.81 -4.49 -3.53
N VAL A 116 -2.03 -3.53 -3.02
CA VAL A 116 -0.57 -3.50 -3.21
C VAL A 116 0.18 -4.56 -2.42
N ILE A 117 -0.48 -5.23 -1.47
CA ILE A 117 0.05 -6.35 -0.69
C ILE A 117 -1.03 -7.40 -0.44
N GLU A 118 -0.62 -8.64 -0.27
CA GLU A 118 -1.48 -9.77 0.12
C GLU A 118 -1.67 -9.85 1.64
N PHE A 119 -2.67 -10.62 2.09
CA PHE A 119 -3.05 -10.73 3.49
C PHE A 119 -1.92 -11.20 4.43
N PRO A 120 -1.05 -12.18 4.09
CA PRO A 120 0.06 -12.56 4.96
C PRO A 120 1.02 -11.40 5.26
N TYR A 121 1.32 -10.57 4.25
CA TYR A 121 2.12 -9.36 4.43
C TYR A 121 1.38 -8.32 5.27
N PHE A 122 0.08 -8.14 5.03
CA PHE A 122 -0.75 -7.23 5.81
C PHE A 122 -0.77 -7.62 7.30
N LEU A 123 -0.80 -8.91 7.64
CA LEU A 123 -0.71 -9.38 9.03
C LEU A 123 0.62 -8.97 9.70
N LEU A 124 1.73 -9.01 8.97
CA LEU A 124 3.03 -8.54 9.47
C LEU A 124 3.03 -7.03 9.71
N HIS A 125 2.43 -6.24 8.80
CA HIS A 125 2.24 -4.81 9.02
C HIS A 125 1.38 -4.54 10.25
N ALA A 126 0.26 -5.24 10.41
CA ALA A 126 -0.63 -5.10 11.56
C ALA A 126 0.07 -5.49 12.87
N LEU A 127 0.92 -6.54 12.89
CA LEU A 127 1.73 -6.90 14.04
C LEU A 127 2.70 -5.77 14.41
N LYS A 128 3.41 -5.21 13.44
CA LYS A 128 4.34 -4.09 13.68
C LYS A 128 3.62 -2.84 14.18
N VAL A 129 2.42 -2.54 13.65
CA VAL A 129 1.56 -1.47 14.18
C VAL A 129 1.19 -1.75 15.63
N TYR A 130 0.73 -2.97 15.95
CA TYR A 130 0.36 -3.35 17.30
C TYR A 130 1.53 -3.18 18.29
N LEU A 131 2.73 -3.64 17.94
CA LEU A 131 3.93 -3.51 18.76
C LEU A 131 4.33 -2.05 18.95
N SER A 132 4.22 -1.24 17.92
CA SER A 132 4.51 0.21 17.97
C SER A 132 3.56 0.97 18.92
N LEU A 133 2.32 0.49 19.08
CA LEU A 133 1.34 1.03 20.04
C LEU A 133 1.55 0.49 21.47
N ASN A 134 2.27 -0.62 21.60
CA ASN A 134 2.53 -1.32 22.86
C ASN A 134 4.04 -1.46 23.13
N PRO A 135 4.79 -0.36 23.26
CA PRO A 135 6.27 -0.39 23.35
C PRO A 135 6.81 -1.09 24.61
N LYS A 136 5.95 -1.37 25.60
CA LYS A 136 6.30 -2.15 26.77
C LYS A 136 6.43 -3.66 26.51
N ILE A 137 5.91 -4.15 25.39
CA ILE A 137 6.07 -5.55 25.02
C ILE A 137 7.52 -5.77 24.60
N LYS A 138 8.23 -6.59 25.37
CA LYS A 138 9.59 -7.05 25.09
C LYS A 138 9.54 -8.49 24.60
N HIS A 139 10.39 -8.83 23.64
CA HIS A 139 10.60 -10.18 23.13
C HIS A 139 12.09 -10.50 23.04
N ILE A 140 12.46 -11.75 22.77
CA ILE A 140 13.85 -12.26 22.90
C ILE A 140 14.86 -11.42 22.10
N ASP A 141 14.49 -10.85 20.96
CA ASP A 141 15.42 -10.20 20.03
C ASP A 141 15.60 -8.69 20.29
N GLY A 142 15.26 -8.19 21.46
CA GLY A 142 15.57 -6.80 21.88
C GLY A 142 14.86 -5.70 21.08
N GLY A 143 13.71 -5.97 20.47
CA GLY A 143 12.89 -4.96 19.79
C GLY A 143 13.11 -4.86 18.27
N LYS A 144 13.98 -5.66 17.68
CA LYS A 144 14.31 -5.62 16.25
C LYS A 144 13.19 -6.08 15.29
N LEU A 145 12.13 -6.72 15.80
CA LEU A 145 11.06 -7.23 14.93
C LEU A 145 10.42 -6.14 14.05
N ILE A 146 10.40 -4.90 14.53
CA ILE A 146 9.85 -3.75 13.76
C ILE A 146 10.72 -3.47 12.54
N ASP A 147 12.03 -3.64 12.63
CA ASP A 147 13.00 -3.35 11.57
C ASP A 147 13.26 -4.54 10.63
N GLU A 148 12.80 -5.74 11.00
CA GLU A 148 12.97 -6.93 10.16
C GLU A 148 12.15 -6.86 8.87
N LEU A 149 12.63 -7.61 7.84
CA LEU A 149 11.90 -7.78 6.59
C LEU A 149 10.49 -8.35 6.83
N LEU A 150 9.56 -7.91 6.02
CA LEU A 150 8.17 -8.40 5.99
C LEU A 150 8.14 -9.74 5.24
N ASP A 151 8.65 -10.80 5.85
CA ASP A 151 8.75 -12.13 5.21
C ASP A 151 7.53 -12.98 5.57
N ASP A 152 6.63 -13.19 4.60
CA ASP A 152 5.43 -14.02 4.73
C ASP A 152 5.72 -15.45 5.16
N LYS A 153 6.88 -16.00 4.77
CA LYS A 153 7.34 -17.33 5.21
C LYS A 153 7.67 -17.39 6.69
N LYS A 154 7.90 -16.26 7.33
CA LYS A 154 8.16 -16.13 8.78
C LYS A 154 6.96 -15.63 9.56
N LEU A 155 5.76 -15.56 8.93
CA LEU A 155 4.55 -15.02 9.56
C LEU A 155 4.27 -15.68 10.90
N THR A 156 4.12 -17.00 10.93
CA THR A 156 3.81 -17.74 12.16
C THR A 156 4.87 -17.54 13.22
N SER A 157 6.15 -17.66 12.86
CA SER A 157 7.26 -17.50 13.82
C SER A 157 7.36 -16.09 14.38
N ALA A 158 6.98 -15.06 13.61
CA ALA A 158 6.94 -13.68 14.10
C ALA A 158 5.92 -13.49 15.24
N PHE A 159 4.75 -14.11 15.12
CA PHE A 159 3.73 -14.11 16.18
C PHE A 159 4.09 -15.01 17.37
N GLU A 160 4.69 -16.17 17.14
CA GLU A 160 5.14 -17.07 18.20
C GLU A 160 6.19 -16.41 19.09
N ARG A 161 7.11 -15.64 18.53
CA ARG A 161 8.08 -14.85 19.33
C ARG A 161 7.40 -13.93 20.33
N ILE A 162 6.22 -13.40 20.02
CA ILE A 162 5.45 -12.55 20.93
C ILE A 162 4.59 -13.39 21.87
N LEU A 163 3.90 -14.42 21.37
CA LEU A 163 3.00 -15.25 22.15
C LEU A 163 3.73 -16.09 23.21
N ASP A 164 4.87 -16.66 22.84
CA ASP A 164 5.57 -17.62 23.69
C ASP A 164 6.67 -16.99 24.54
N TYR A 165 7.24 -15.89 24.09
CA TYR A 165 8.38 -15.24 24.76
C TYR A 165 8.16 -13.77 25.09
N GLY A 166 7.01 -13.20 24.69
CA GLY A 166 6.70 -11.79 24.98
C GLY A 166 6.51 -11.54 26.47
N THR A 167 7.03 -10.44 26.96
CA THR A 167 6.88 -9.98 28.37
C THR A 167 6.48 -8.51 28.41
N ILE A 168 5.79 -8.13 29.49
CA ILE A 168 5.54 -6.74 29.87
C ILE A 168 6.08 -6.56 31.27
N ASP A 169 7.05 -5.65 31.45
CA ASP A 169 7.70 -5.39 32.72
C ASP A 169 8.24 -6.69 33.40
N GLY A 170 8.76 -7.65 32.59
CA GLY A 170 9.29 -8.93 33.03
C GLY A 170 8.24 -10.03 33.29
N VAL A 171 6.94 -9.70 33.16
CA VAL A 171 5.85 -10.68 33.33
C VAL A 171 5.46 -11.25 31.97
N PRO A 172 5.28 -12.59 31.81
CA PRO A 172 4.82 -13.19 30.57
C PRO A 172 3.55 -12.53 30.04
N LEU A 173 3.51 -12.35 28.73
CA LEU A 173 2.38 -11.72 28.03
C LEU A 173 1.10 -12.54 28.25
N ASN A 174 0.01 -11.87 28.60
CA ASN A 174 -1.31 -12.51 28.63
C ASN A 174 -1.78 -12.76 27.19
N ARG A 175 -1.62 -13.99 26.68
CA ARG A 175 -1.91 -14.40 25.31
C ARG A 175 -3.35 -14.15 24.91
N SER A 176 -4.31 -14.40 25.80
CA SER A 176 -5.73 -14.15 25.52
C SER A 176 -6.03 -12.67 25.39
N LYS A 177 -5.39 -11.82 26.20
CA LYS A 177 -5.48 -10.36 26.06
C LYS A 177 -4.85 -9.92 24.73
N PHE A 178 -3.67 -10.42 24.39
CA PHE A 178 -3.01 -10.14 23.12
C PHE A 178 -3.92 -10.47 21.94
N SER A 179 -4.50 -11.67 21.88
CA SER A 179 -5.36 -12.11 20.78
C SER A 179 -6.57 -11.20 20.58
N ARG A 180 -7.22 -10.75 21.67
CA ARG A 180 -8.35 -9.82 21.60
C ARG A 180 -7.94 -8.43 21.12
N ASP A 181 -6.85 -7.90 21.68
CA ASP A 181 -6.38 -6.56 21.37
C ASP A 181 -5.83 -6.51 19.94
N PHE A 182 -5.15 -7.58 19.51
CA PHE A 182 -4.68 -7.72 18.14
C PHE A 182 -5.83 -7.80 17.12
N MET A 183 -6.92 -8.51 17.43
CA MET A 183 -8.12 -8.56 16.60
C MET A 183 -8.67 -7.14 16.32
N VAL A 184 -8.76 -6.31 17.36
CA VAL A 184 -9.22 -4.92 17.22
C VAL A 184 -8.20 -4.09 16.41
N CYS A 185 -6.91 -4.26 16.69
CA CYS A 185 -5.85 -3.60 15.92
C CYS A 185 -5.91 -4.00 14.45
N LEU A 186 -6.11 -5.28 14.14
CA LEU A 186 -6.21 -5.80 12.77
C LEU A 186 -7.33 -5.10 11.99
N LEU A 187 -8.54 -5.04 12.54
CA LEU A 187 -9.68 -4.38 11.89
C LEU A 187 -9.45 -2.87 11.69
N ARG A 188 -8.95 -2.18 12.71
CA ARG A 188 -8.65 -0.74 12.63
C ARG A 188 -7.57 -0.44 11.59
N THR A 189 -6.50 -1.23 11.59
CA THR A 189 -5.41 -1.11 10.62
C THR A 189 -5.91 -1.41 9.20
N ARG A 190 -6.79 -2.41 9.04
CA ARG A 190 -7.37 -2.74 7.74
C ARG A 190 -8.27 -1.61 7.21
N PHE A 191 -9.10 -1.01 8.04
CA PHE A 191 -9.92 0.14 7.68
C PHE A 191 -9.05 1.33 7.22
N LEU A 192 -7.98 1.62 7.97
CA LEU A 192 -7.05 2.70 7.61
C LEU A 192 -6.28 2.39 6.32
N PHE A 193 -5.85 1.14 6.14
CA PHE A 193 -5.21 0.67 4.91
C PHE A 193 -6.12 0.89 3.70
N ASP A 194 -7.39 0.49 3.79
CA ASP A 194 -8.35 0.62 2.70
C ASP A 194 -8.59 2.07 2.30
N LYS A 195 -8.59 2.97 3.28
CA LYS A 195 -8.91 4.38 3.08
C LYS A 195 -7.69 5.22 2.65
N TYR A 196 -6.48 4.88 3.08
CA TYR A 196 -5.32 5.76 3.00
C TYR A 196 -4.11 5.17 2.27
N ILE A 197 -4.13 3.90 1.89
CA ILE A 197 -3.08 3.27 1.08
C ILE A 197 -3.61 3.03 -0.33
N ILE A 198 -2.76 3.31 -1.34
CA ILE A 198 -3.11 3.16 -2.75
C ILE A 198 -3.48 1.72 -3.11
N LYS A 199 -4.31 1.60 -4.15
CA LYS A 199 -4.68 0.35 -4.82
C LYS A 199 -4.56 0.52 -6.32
N ARG A 200 -4.56 -0.60 -7.07
CA ARG A 200 -4.87 -0.57 -8.50
C ARG A 200 -6.37 -0.66 -8.65
N GLU A 201 -6.93 0.19 -9.49
CA GLU A 201 -8.35 0.24 -9.84
C GLU A 201 -8.51 -0.10 -11.31
N TYR A 202 -9.39 -1.05 -11.60
CA TYR A 202 -9.65 -1.53 -12.94
C TYR A 202 -11.06 -1.14 -13.34
N ALA A 203 -11.21 -0.35 -14.41
CA ALA A 203 -12.51 0.04 -14.95
C ALA A 203 -13.19 -1.15 -15.65
N ASN A 204 -12.39 -2.06 -16.26
CA ASN A 204 -12.83 -3.29 -16.90
C ASN A 204 -11.66 -4.31 -16.90
N GLU A 205 -11.95 -5.55 -17.33
CA GLU A 205 -10.96 -6.66 -17.36
C GLU A 205 -9.79 -6.43 -18.32
N SER A 206 -9.93 -5.53 -19.30
CA SER A 206 -8.93 -5.25 -20.33
C SER A 206 -8.09 -4.00 -20.05
N SER A 207 -8.34 -3.27 -18.93
CA SER A 207 -7.56 -2.10 -18.58
C SER A 207 -6.29 -2.47 -17.83
N ASP A 208 -5.21 -1.72 -18.04
CA ASP A 208 -3.95 -1.88 -17.29
C ASP A 208 -4.08 -1.46 -15.81
N GLY A 209 -5.26 -0.97 -15.42
CA GLY A 209 -5.55 -0.43 -14.10
C GLY A 209 -4.84 0.91 -13.84
N GLU A 210 -5.40 1.69 -12.94
CA GLU A 210 -4.85 2.99 -12.54
C GLU A 210 -4.55 3.00 -11.05
N TRP A 211 -3.59 3.84 -10.64
CA TRP A 211 -3.38 4.08 -9.20
C TRP A 211 -4.56 4.84 -8.62
N SER A 212 -5.10 4.34 -7.55
CA SER A 212 -6.31 4.87 -6.93
C SER A 212 -6.15 4.98 -5.42
N LEU A 213 -6.71 6.06 -4.87
CA LEU A 213 -6.75 6.35 -3.45
C LEU A 213 -8.13 6.88 -3.09
N LYS A 214 -9.05 5.96 -2.80
CA LYS A 214 -10.47 6.23 -2.58
C LYS A 214 -10.91 5.83 -1.19
N SER A 215 -11.99 6.44 -0.74
CA SER A 215 -12.72 6.08 0.48
C SER A 215 -14.12 5.65 0.09
N LEU A 216 -14.65 4.65 0.81
CA LEU A 216 -16.02 4.18 0.67
C LEU A 216 -16.95 5.09 1.47
N PHE A 217 -18.03 5.53 0.84
CA PHE A 217 -19.07 6.37 1.42
C PHE A 217 -20.44 5.79 1.14
N VAL A 218 -21.42 6.19 1.95
CA VAL A 218 -22.82 5.85 1.76
C VAL A 218 -23.62 7.12 1.66
N SER A 219 -24.53 7.19 0.70
CA SER A 219 -25.53 8.25 0.59
C SER A 219 -26.94 7.68 0.68
N GLY A 220 -27.89 8.52 1.06
CA GLY A 220 -29.31 8.18 1.11
C GLY A 220 -29.85 7.99 2.52
N GLN A 221 -31.19 7.97 2.63
CA GLN A 221 -31.89 7.68 3.88
C GLN A 221 -32.14 6.18 4.02
N GLN A 222 -32.47 5.70 5.21
CA GLN A 222 -32.50 4.30 5.67
C GLN A 222 -32.93 3.22 4.67
N LYS A 223 -33.85 3.53 3.72
CA LYS A 223 -34.35 2.53 2.75
C LYS A 223 -33.70 2.55 1.37
N ASN A 224 -32.87 3.55 1.06
CA ASN A 224 -32.24 3.71 -0.26
C ASN A 224 -30.75 4.08 -0.13
N LYS A 225 -30.02 3.39 0.72
CA LYS A 225 -28.57 3.62 0.87
C LYS A 225 -27.85 3.09 -0.35
N LYS A 226 -27.01 3.94 -0.97
CA LYS A 226 -26.08 3.55 -2.04
C LYS A 226 -24.66 3.77 -1.60
N ALA A 227 -23.84 2.73 -1.72
CA ALA A 227 -22.40 2.83 -1.50
C ALA A 227 -21.72 3.34 -2.77
N TYR A 228 -20.71 4.20 -2.61
CA TYR A 228 -19.92 4.75 -3.72
C TYR A 228 -18.52 5.11 -3.25
N PHE A 229 -17.60 5.19 -4.20
CA PHE A 229 -16.19 5.54 -3.94
C PHE A 229 -15.92 6.97 -4.33
N LYS A 230 -15.17 7.69 -3.48
CA LYS A 230 -14.65 9.04 -3.76
C LYS A 230 -13.18 9.11 -3.42
N ASN A 231 -12.47 9.99 -4.09
CA ASN A 231 -11.08 10.30 -3.75
C ASN A 231 -10.95 10.69 -2.29
N THR A 232 -10.01 10.05 -1.59
CA THR A 232 -9.75 10.34 -0.18
C THR A 232 -9.32 11.79 -0.01
N ARG A 233 -9.88 12.49 0.95
CA ARG A 233 -9.59 13.90 1.23
C ARG A 233 -8.44 14.01 2.24
N PHE A 234 -7.49 14.90 1.97
CA PHE A 234 -6.32 15.15 2.82
C PHE A 234 -6.20 16.59 3.31
N ALA A 235 -6.95 17.52 2.76
CA ALA A 235 -6.98 18.91 3.20
C ALA A 235 -8.30 19.24 3.89
N ALA A 236 -8.24 19.97 4.99
CA ALA A 236 -9.42 20.65 5.52
C ALA A 236 -9.87 21.68 4.48
N TYR A 237 -11.09 21.52 3.97
CA TYR A 237 -11.67 22.42 2.99
C TYR A 237 -12.09 23.72 3.71
N LYS A 238 -11.13 24.59 3.99
CA LYS A 238 -11.40 26.00 4.26
C LYS A 238 -11.22 26.75 2.95
N GLN A 239 -12.32 27.21 2.43
CA GLN A 239 -12.49 27.82 1.11
C GLN A 239 -11.66 29.09 0.88
N TRP A 240 -10.97 29.61 1.89
CA TRP A 240 -10.21 30.88 1.89
C TRP A 240 -8.71 30.74 2.11
N GLU A 241 -8.23 29.59 2.49
CA GLU A 241 -6.79 29.37 2.65
C GLU A 241 -6.26 28.65 1.42
N SER A 242 -5.82 29.42 0.43
CA SER A 242 -5.08 28.96 -0.75
C SER A 242 -3.72 28.33 -0.40
N THR A 243 -3.50 27.97 0.86
CA THR A 243 -2.24 27.51 1.42
C THR A 243 -2.21 26.01 1.70
N SER A 244 -3.21 25.24 1.27
CA SER A 244 -3.10 23.78 1.30
C SER A 244 -1.94 23.38 0.38
N LYS A 245 -0.79 23.13 0.98
CA LYS A 245 0.48 22.81 0.31
C LYS A 245 0.43 21.52 -0.47
N TRP A 246 -0.49 20.61 -0.08
CA TRP A 246 -0.64 19.26 -0.58
C TRP A 246 -2.08 18.94 -0.94
N TYR A 247 -2.27 18.27 -2.07
CA TYR A 247 -3.57 17.87 -2.59
C TYR A 247 -3.62 16.35 -2.73
N HIS A 248 -4.82 15.80 -2.96
CA HIS A 248 -5.00 14.37 -3.23
C HIS A 248 -4.06 13.85 -4.33
N PRO A 249 -3.85 14.51 -5.47
CA PRO A 249 -2.90 14.05 -6.48
C PRO A 249 -1.45 13.93 -5.99
N ASP A 250 -0.99 14.84 -5.12
CA ASP A 250 0.38 14.75 -4.55
C ASP A 250 0.54 13.49 -3.70
N ASN A 251 -0.47 13.18 -2.89
CA ASN A 251 -0.48 11.98 -2.05
C ASN A 251 -0.50 10.70 -2.89
N LEU A 252 -1.38 10.65 -3.90
CA LEU A 252 -1.47 9.53 -4.84
C LEU A 252 -0.13 9.29 -5.54
N MET A 253 0.47 10.34 -6.11
CA MET A 253 1.72 10.24 -6.86
C MET A 253 2.91 9.87 -5.97
N LEU A 254 2.99 10.37 -4.72
CA LEU A 254 4.02 9.95 -3.77
C LEU A 254 3.92 8.48 -3.41
N GLN A 255 2.71 7.99 -3.11
CA GLN A 255 2.52 6.58 -2.82
C GLN A 255 2.80 5.70 -4.05
N ALA A 256 2.40 6.14 -5.25
CA ALA A 256 2.71 5.46 -6.49
C ALA A 256 4.23 5.39 -6.72
N ALA A 257 4.96 6.50 -6.51
CA ALA A 257 6.42 6.54 -6.60
C ALA A 257 7.08 5.54 -5.63
N LEU A 258 6.61 5.50 -4.37
CA LEU A 258 7.09 4.52 -3.38
C LEU A 258 6.78 3.08 -3.81
N ARG A 259 5.56 2.81 -4.30
CA ARG A 259 5.15 1.46 -4.70
C ARG A 259 5.96 0.93 -5.87
N VAL A 260 6.23 1.75 -6.88
CA VAL A 260 7.04 1.32 -8.03
C VAL A 260 8.54 1.24 -7.70
N SER A 261 8.98 1.94 -6.66
CA SER A 261 10.37 1.86 -6.15
C SER A 261 10.61 0.60 -5.34
N TYR A 262 9.67 0.23 -4.48
CA TYR A 262 9.74 -0.95 -3.62
C TYR A 262 8.81 -2.03 -4.17
N THR A 263 9.32 -2.81 -5.13
CA THR A 263 8.51 -3.80 -5.86
C THR A 263 8.18 -5.05 -5.04
N SER A 264 9.10 -5.47 -4.15
CA SER A 264 8.87 -6.61 -3.26
C SER A 264 8.09 -6.22 -2.01
N PRO A 265 6.99 -6.93 -1.67
CA PRO A 265 6.25 -6.69 -0.42
C PRO A 265 7.12 -6.77 0.84
N LYS A 266 8.21 -7.54 0.81
CA LYS A 266 9.14 -7.73 1.95
C LYS A 266 9.85 -6.45 2.39
N VAL A 267 9.96 -5.46 1.53
CA VAL A 267 10.66 -4.20 1.80
C VAL A 267 9.75 -2.96 1.82
N MET A 268 8.43 -3.15 1.78
CA MET A 268 7.45 -2.04 1.79
C MET A 268 7.23 -1.47 3.20
N HIS A 269 8.30 -1.20 3.94
CA HIS A 269 8.23 -0.64 5.29
C HIS A 269 7.54 0.74 5.34
N TRP A 270 7.49 1.46 4.22
CA TRP A 270 6.77 2.71 4.11
C TRP A 270 5.28 2.56 4.45
N ILE A 271 4.64 1.42 4.10
CA ILE A 271 3.26 1.11 4.48
C ILE A 271 3.15 0.98 6.00
N THR A 272 4.09 0.26 6.65
CA THR A 272 4.11 0.14 8.12
C THR A 272 4.19 1.51 8.79
N GLN A 273 5.09 2.37 8.31
CA GLN A 273 5.30 3.70 8.88
C GLN A 273 4.05 4.57 8.76
N LEU A 274 3.38 4.54 7.61
CA LEU A 274 2.11 5.24 7.40
C LEU A 274 0.99 4.70 8.29
N LEU A 275 0.84 3.38 8.39
CA LEU A 275 -0.18 2.76 9.23
C LEU A 275 0.05 3.03 10.72
N ILE A 276 1.31 3.07 11.18
CA ILE A 276 1.64 3.48 12.55
C ILE A 276 1.20 4.91 12.80
N TRP A 277 1.54 5.84 11.90
CA TRP A 277 1.16 7.24 12.03
C TRP A 277 -0.37 7.41 12.03
N LEU A 278 -1.06 6.80 11.07
CA LEU A 278 -2.53 6.83 10.98
C LEU A 278 -3.20 6.28 12.23
N THR A 279 -2.71 5.16 12.76
CA THR A 279 -3.30 4.53 13.95
C THR A 279 -3.05 5.35 15.22
N ARG A 280 -1.89 5.99 15.36
CA ARG A 280 -1.59 6.89 16.48
C ARG A 280 -2.45 8.14 16.49
N ASN A 281 -2.79 8.65 15.31
CA ASN A 281 -3.61 9.85 15.14
C ASN A 281 -5.09 9.51 14.86
N ALA A 282 -5.50 8.26 15.05
CA ALA A 282 -6.82 7.77 14.67
C ALA A 282 -7.99 8.55 15.28
N ASP A 283 -7.84 9.02 16.51
CA ASP A 283 -8.89 9.76 17.24
C ASP A 283 -8.91 11.27 16.88
N SER A 284 -7.91 11.77 16.17
CA SER A 284 -7.75 13.15 15.73
C SER A 284 -7.53 13.29 14.21
N LEU A 285 -7.88 12.27 13.42
CA LEU A 285 -7.61 12.26 11.99
C LEU A 285 -8.20 13.46 11.25
N ASP A 286 -9.36 13.96 11.65
CA ASP A 286 -9.98 15.12 11.00
C ASP A 286 -9.11 16.38 11.07
N THR A 287 -8.31 16.53 12.13
CA THR A 287 -7.38 17.66 12.32
C THR A 287 -5.97 17.36 11.84
N GLU A 288 -5.52 16.10 11.92
CA GLU A 288 -4.15 15.69 11.61
C GLU A 288 -3.95 15.26 10.14
N ILE A 289 -5.02 14.85 9.46
CA ILE A 289 -4.93 14.30 8.12
C ILE A 289 -4.29 15.26 7.08
N PRO A 290 -4.36 16.60 7.21
CA PRO A 290 -3.61 17.51 6.32
C PRO A 290 -2.10 17.27 6.34
N TYR A 291 -1.53 16.75 7.45
CA TYR A 291 -0.10 16.46 7.59
C TYR A 291 0.30 15.09 7.04
N TYR A 292 -0.66 14.25 6.67
CA TYR A 292 -0.39 12.90 6.18
C TYR A 292 0.51 12.87 4.94
N THR A 293 0.30 13.79 4.01
CA THR A 293 1.14 13.89 2.81
C THR A 293 2.57 14.35 3.14
N ASP A 294 2.74 15.19 4.16
CA ASP A 294 4.07 15.56 4.65
C ASP A 294 4.80 14.33 5.22
N VAL A 295 4.09 13.46 5.94
CA VAL A 295 4.66 12.20 6.46
C VAL A 295 5.11 11.29 5.32
N ILE A 296 4.28 11.09 4.29
CA ILE A 296 4.67 10.30 3.11
C ILE A 296 5.90 10.91 2.42
N ASN A 297 5.92 12.23 2.27
CA ASN A 297 7.02 12.94 1.65
C ASN A 297 8.32 12.79 2.44
N GLU A 298 8.26 12.85 3.78
CA GLU A 298 9.45 12.60 4.62
C GLU A 298 9.97 11.16 4.50
N ILE A 299 9.06 10.18 4.44
CA ILE A 299 9.43 8.77 4.19
C ILE A 299 10.13 8.62 2.83
N ALA A 300 9.60 9.25 1.77
CA ALA A 300 10.18 9.20 0.43
C ALA A 300 11.53 9.94 0.33
N LYS A 301 11.70 11.01 1.10
CA LYS A 301 12.94 11.80 1.13
C LYS A 301 14.10 11.14 1.85
N GLN A 302 13.85 10.26 2.81
CA GLN A 302 14.94 9.71 3.62
C GLN A 302 16.01 9.00 2.77
N PRO A 303 15.69 8.08 1.85
CA PRO A 303 16.69 7.48 0.95
C PRO A 303 17.38 8.49 0.02
N VAL A 304 16.67 9.57 -0.32
CA VAL A 304 17.24 10.66 -1.15
C VAL A 304 18.28 11.46 -0.37
N ARG A 305 18.00 11.76 0.91
CA ARG A 305 18.99 12.41 1.80
C ARG A 305 20.22 11.54 1.95
N ASP A 306 20.04 10.24 2.23
CA ASP A 306 21.16 9.30 2.36
C ASP A 306 22.02 9.28 1.09
N PHE A 307 21.38 9.27 -0.10
CA PHE A 307 22.07 9.38 -1.39
C PHE A 307 22.85 10.69 -1.55
N LEU A 308 22.26 11.82 -1.18
CA LEU A 308 22.88 13.13 -1.28
C LEU A 308 24.02 13.31 -0.25
N ASP A 309 23.80 12.88 0.98
CA ASP A 309 24.77 13.01 2.09
C ASP A 309 26.00 12.13 1.84
N ASN A 310 25.83 10.94 1.28
CA ASN A 310 26.91 10.03 0.88
C ASN A 310 27.60 10.48 -0.41
N LYS A 311 27.05 11.45 -1.15
CA LYS A 311 27.53 11.89 -2.46
C LYS A 311 27.61 10.74 -3.49
N ASP A 312 26.63 9.84 -3.46
CA ASP A 312 26.55 8.63 -4.28
C ASP A 312 26.17 8.92 -5.74
N TYR A 313 26.75 9.97 -6.34
CA TYR A 313 26.35 10.45 -7.67
C TYR A 313 26.86 9.60 -8.84
N SER A 314 27.63 8.56 -8.59
CA SER A 314 28.28 7.70 -9.61
C SER A 314 28.00 6.21 -9.38
N LEU A 315 26.84 5.85 -8.81
CA LEU A 315 26.45 4.45 -8.56
C LEU A 315 26.04 3.69 -9.82
N GLY A 316 25.84 4.36 -10.95
CA GLY A 316 25.39 3.74 -12.18
C GLY A 316 24.08 2.97 -11.98
N VAL A 317 24.04 1.72 -12.42
CA VAL A 317 22.86 0.85 -12.31
C VAL A 317 22.45 0.52 -10.87
N ASN A 318 23.30 0.78 -9.89
CA ASN A 318 23.01 0.59 -8.47
C ASN A 318 22.34 1.82 -7.83
N THR A 319 22.06 2.87 -8.60
CA THR A 319 21.30 4.04 -8.11
C THR A 319 19.94 3.58 -7.59
N PRO A 320 19.57 3.90 -6.34
CA PRO A 320 18.30 3.47 -5.78
C PRO A 320 17.13 4.00 -6.60
N HIS A 321 16.21 3.14 -6.99
CA HIS A 321 15.05 3.52 -7.82
C HIS A 321 14.21 4.62 -7.17
N VAL A 322 14.13 4.63 -5.83
CA VAL A 322 13.37 5.65 -5.10
C VAL A 322 13.93 7.07 -5.34
N VAL A 323 15.24 7.21 -5.53
CA VAL A 323 15.87 8.53 -5.82
C VAL A 323 15.42 9.04 -7.19
N LEU A 324 15.42 8.17 -8.19
CA LEU A 324 14.97 8.50 -9.56
C LEU A 324 13.47 8.76 -9.61
N ASN A 325 12.65 7.92 -8.98
CA ASN A 325 11.20 8.11 -8.91
C ASN A 325 10.81 9.35 -8.11
N TYR A 326 11.53 9.66 -7.03
CA TYR A 326 11.28 10.89 -6.28
C TYR A 326 11.63 12.14 -7.09
N LEU A 327 12.68 12.10 -7.92
CA LEU A 327 12.97 13.17 -8.87
C LEU A 327 11.82 13.33 -9.89
N ASP A 328 11.32 12.22 -10.46
CA ASP A 328 10.16 12.27 -11.37
C ASP A 328 8.93 12.86 -10.67
N PHE A 329 8.69 12.53 -9.38
CA PHE A 329 7.64 13.18 -8.60
C PHE A 329 7.84 14.70 -8.49
N LEU A 330 9.04 15.17 -8.22
CA LEU A 330 9.34 16.61 -8.13
C LEU A 330 9.16 17.32 -9.48
N LEU A 331 9.55 16.69 -10.57
CA LEU A 331 9.36 17.20 -11.93
C LEU A 331 7.87 17.28 -12.29
N TRP A 332 7.09 16.24 -12.00
CA TRP A 332 5.64 16.23 -12.16
C TRP A 332 4.98 17.32 -11.31
N ARG A 333 5.37 17.44 -10.04
CA ARG A 333 4.81 18.44 -9.12
C ARG A 333 5.07 19.86 -9.58
N ARG A 334 6.23 20.12 -10.23
CA ARG A 334 6.57 21.42 -10.83
C ARG A 334 5.68 21.76 -12.02
N ASN A 335 5.27 20.76 -12.80
CA ASN A 335 4.36 20.90 -13.94
C ASN A 335 3.29 19.79 -13.91
N ARG A 336 2.22 20.01 -13.14
CA ARG A 336 1.14 19.03 -12.94
C ARG A 336 0.28 18.76 -14.15
N ASN A 337 0.40 19.58 -15.20
CA ASN A 337 -0.36 19.39 -16.45
C ASN A 337 0.34 18.39 -17.40
N VAL A 338 1.53 17.90 -17.05
CA VAL A 338 2.19 16.88 -17.83
C VAL A 338 1.44 15.55 -17.69
N ASP A 339 1.18 14.90 -18.82
CA ASP A 339 0.65 13.53 -18.85
C ASP A 339 1.72 12.55 -18.38
N PHE A 340 1.59 12.08 -17.15
CA PHE A 340 2.55 11.21 -16.51
C PHE A 340 1.93 10.38 -15.40
N ASP A 341 2.19 9.06 -15.44
CA ASP A 341 1.87 8.11 -14.39
C ASP A 341 3.10 7.31 -13.96
N PHE A 342 3.11 6.91 -12.69
CA PHE A 342 4.11 6.00 -12.19
C PHE A 342 3.80 4.58 -12.62
N GLU A 343 4.67 4.02 -13.46
CA GLU A 343 4.67 2.62 -13.88
C GLU A 343 5.89 1.89 -13.34
N PHE A 344 5.85 0.55 -13.37
CA PHE A 344 7.00 -0.27 -13.01
C PHE A 344 8.12 -0.16 -14.03
N ARG A 345 8.98 0.83 -13.86
CA ARG A 345 10.22 1.02 -14.58
C ARG A 345 11.35 0.51 -13.70
N ASN A 346 11.80 -0.70 -13.94
CA ASN A 346 12.70 -1.46 -13.06
C ASN A 346 14.10 -1.65 -13.63
N SER A 347 14.48 -0.84 -14.62
CA SER A 347 15.81 -0.86 -15.21
C SER A 347 16.40 0.55 -15.21
N VAL A 348 17.61 0.70 -14.66
CA VAL A 348 18.37 1.94 -14.79
C VAL A 348 19.10 1.92 -16.14
N GLU A 349 18.85 2.93 -16.94
CA GLU A 349 19.40 3.12 -18.26
C GLU A 349 20.40 4.27 -18.28
N HIS A 350 21.50 4.06 -19.02
CA HIS A 350 22.45 5.11 -19.35
C HIS A 350 22.02 5.80 -20.64
N TRP A 351 21.68 7.07 -20.59
CA TRP A 351 21.32 7.83 -21.78
C TRP A 351 22.46 7.83 -22.78
N TYR A 352 23.67 8.22 -22.36
CA TYR A 352 24.91 7.94 -23.07
C TYR A 352 25.38 6.55 -22.67
N PRO A 353 25.49 5.58 -23.60
CA PRO A 353 25.73 4.20 -23.25
C PRO A 353 27.14 3.97 -22.71
N ARG A 354 27.28 3.00 -21.78
CA ARG A 354 28.56 2.61 -21.21
C ARG A 354 29.51 2.01 -22.24
N ASN A 355 28.97 1.24 -23.19
CA ASN A 355 29.71 0.58 -24.26
C ASN A 355 29.07 0.94 -25.59
N PRO A 356 29.49 2.05 -26.25
CA PRO A 356 28.99 2.40 -27.56
C PRO A 356 29.23 1.29 -28.57
N SER A 357 28.32 1.17 -29.58
CA SER A 357 28.55 0.25 -30.69
C SER A 357 29.81 0.64 -31.45
N GLU A 358 30.61 -0.35 -31.82
CA GLU A 358 31.88 -0.10 -32.48
C GLU A 358 31.73 0.78 -33.73
N GLY A 359 32.61 1.79 -33.85
CA GLY A 359 32.65 2.69 -35.01
C GLY A 359 31.56 3.74 -35.10
N THR A 360 30.66 3.83 -34.10
CA THR A 360 29.53 4.78 -34.19
C THR A 360 29.81 6.11 -33.48
N PHE A 361 30.38 6.09 -32.29
CA PHE A 361 30.74 7.28 -31.51
C PHE A 361 31.71 6.96 -30.39
N ALA A 362 32.37 7.97 -29.81
CA ALA A 362 33.41 7.78 -28.84
C ALA A 362 32.90 7.22 -27.51
N ARG A 363 33.64 6.29 -26.89
CA ARG A 363 33.39 5.84 -25.52
C ARG A 363 33.60 6.98 -24.55
N TRP A 364 32.72 7.05 -23.55
CA TRP A 364 32.91 7.97 -22.42
C TRP A 364 33.78 7.28 -21.37
N GLU A 365 35.00 7.76 -21.21
CA GLU A 365 36.02 7.11 -20.36
C GLU A 365 35.73 7.28 -18.86
N ASP A 366 35.20 8.47 -18.45
CA ASP A 366 34.91 8.78 -17.05
C ASP A 366 33.56 9.48 -16.92
N GLY A 367 32.82 9.14 -15.88
CA GLY A 367 31.55 9.81 -15.52
C GLY A 367 30.30 9.24 -16.18
N VAL A 368 30.38 8.15 -16.96
CA VAL A 368 29.19 7.53 -17.59
C VAL A 368 28.15 7.07 -16.55
N ASP A 369 28.59 6.68 -15.37
CA ASP A 369 27.77 6.21 -14.25
C ASP A 369 27.19 7.35 -13.39
N ARG A 370 27.43 8.61 -13.75
CA ARG A 370 26.92 9.77 -13.01
C ARG A 370 25.40 9.82 -13.06
N PHE A 371 24.79 10.24 -11.97
CA PHE A 371 23.34 10.37 -11.82
C PHE A 371 22.67 11.17 -12.95
N GLY A 372 23.35 12.21 -13.47
CA GLY A 372 22.87 13.01 -14.60
C GLY A 372 22.59 12.17 -15.85
N ASN A 373 23.40 11.13 -16.10
CA ASN A 373 23.30 10.25 -17.27
C ASN A 373 22.33 9.07 -17.10
N LEU A 374 21.61 8.96 -15.99
CA LEU A 374 20.80 7.80 -15.64
C LEU A 374 19.32 8.14 -15.61
N CYS A 375 18.47 7.21 -16.06
CA CYS A 375 17.02 7.30 -15.93
C CYS A 375 16.42 5.90 -15.70
N LEU A 376 15.14 5.87 -15.26
CA LEU A 376 14.39 4.63 -15.15
C LEU A 376 13.59 4.36 -16.42
N ILE A 377 13.68 3.13 -16.92
CA ILE A 377 12.90 2.65 -18.04
C ILE A 377 12.37 1.22 -17.78
N GLN A 378 11.46 0.75 -18.60
CA GLN A 378 11.04 -0.64 -18.61
C GLN A 378 12.15 -1.52 -19.19
N ARG A 379 12.29 -2.74 -18.65
CA ARG A 379 13.37 -3.67 -19.04
C ARG A 379 13.39 -4.01 -20.53
N ASN A 380 12.21 -4.19 -21.14
CA ASN A 380 12.07 -4.42 -22.57
C ASN A 380 12.55 -3.24 -23.43
N ILE A 381 12.35 -2.00 -22.96
CA ILE A 381 12.82 -0.78 -23.63
C ILE A 381 14.34 -0.68 -23.48
N ASN A 382 14.90 -1.00 -22.32
CA ASN A 382 16.34 -1.02 -22.12
C ASN A 382 17.05 -1.95 -23.14
N SER A 383 16.54 -3.15 -23.33
CA SER A 383 17.07 -4.09 -24.34
C SER A 383 17.02 -3.53 -25.77
N ARG A 384 16.03 -2.69 -26.09
CA ARG A 384 15.88 -2.05 -27.41
C ARG A 384 16.76 -0.83 -27.58
N PHE A 385 16.98 -0.03 -26.51
CA PHE A 385 17.89 1.11 -26.53
C PHE A 385 19.33 0.64 -26.77
N SER A 386 19.68 -0.53 -26.24
CA SER A 386 21.00 -1.14 -26.45
C SER A 386 22.14 -0.12 -26.27
N ASN A 387 23.15 -0.18 -27.08
CA ASN A 387 24.33 0.70 -27.07
C ASN A 387 24.24 1.87 -28.05
N MET A 388 23.02 2.31 -28.36
CA MET A 388 22.77 3.43 -29.31
C MET A 388 23.18 4.76 -28.71
N SER A 389 23.57 5.71 -29.56
CA SER A 389 23.82 7.09 -29.14
C SER A 389 22.53 7.77 -28.66
N PRO A 390 22.62 8.85 -27.84
CA PRO A 390 21.48 9.64 -27.43
C PRO A 390 20.60 10.10 -28.60
N GLU A 391 21.19 10.54 -29.71
CA GLU A 391 20.49 10.98 -30.93
C GLU A 391 19.73 9.83 -31.59
N ALA A 392 20.36 8.65 -31.68
CA ALA A 392 19.74 7.46 -32.25
C ALA A 392 18.57 6.96 -31.37
N LYS A 393 18.72 6.96 -30.05
CA LYS A 393 17.64 6.67 -29.11
C LYS A 393 16.46 7.64 -29.31
N LYS A 394 16.73 8.95 -29.32
CA LYS A 394 15.73 10.00 -29.50
C LYS A 394 14.97 9.87 -30.81
N SER A 395 15.65 9.64 -31.94
CA SER A 395 15.02 9.54 -33.24
C SER A 395 14.23 8.25 -33.43
N THR A 396 14.74 7.12 -32.90
CA THR A 396 14.15 5.80 -33.10
C THR A 396 12.98 5.51 -32.17
N PHE A 397 13.02 6.04 -30.93
CA PHE A 397 12.09 5.66 -29.86
C PHE A 397 11.28 6.82 -29.30
N LYS A 398 10.95 7.79 -30.14
CA LYS A 398 10.24 9.02 -29.74
C LYS A 398 8.99 8.74 -28.89
N GLU A 399 8.08 7.90 -29.36
CA GLU A 399 6.83 7.57 -28.63
C GLU A 399 7.08 6.89 -27.26
N MET A 400 8.11 6.03 -27.18
CA MET A 400 8.45 5.38 -25.92
C MET A 400 9.06 6.35 -24.90
N ILE A 401 9.84 7.32 -25.40
CA ILE A 401 10.44 8.38 -24.57
C ILE A 401 9.33 9.30 -24.06
N GLU A 402 8.37 9.68 -24.91
CA GLU A 402 7.23 10.53 -24.54
C GLU A 402 6.34 9.89 -23.46
N LYS A 403 6.26 8.58 -23.38
CA LYS A 403 5.58 7.80 -22.32
C LYS A 403 6.50 7.39 -21.17
N GLY A 404 7.79 7.70 -21.27
CA GLY A 404 8.82 7.31 -20.32
C GLY A 404 8.80 8.12 -19.02
N SER A 405 9.82 7.91 -18.17
CA SER A 405 10.05 8.73 -16.97
C SER A 405 10.27 10.20 -17.35
N LEU A 406 9.90 11.12 -16.46
CA LEU A 406 10.05 12.57 -16.77
C LEU A 406 11.52 12.95 -16.91
N LYS A 407 12.39 12.32 -16.13
CA LYS A 407 13.83 12.53 -16.31
C LYS A 407 14.30 12.11 -17.71
N LEU A 408 13.84 10.96 -18.24
CA LEU A 408 14.17 10.52 -19.60
C LEU A 408 13.69 11.53 -20.64
N ARG A 409 12.46 12.05 -20.51
CA ARG A 409 11.91 13.06 -21.43
C ARG A 409 12.80 14.32 -21.47
N ILE A 410 13.19 14.81 -20.29
CA ILE A 410 14.08 15.98 -20.16
C ILE A 410 15.47 15.70 -20.77
N MET A 411 16.03 14.53 -20.52
CA MET A 411 17.32 14.13 -21.10
C MET A 411 17.25 14.09 -22.63
N SER A 412 16.16 13.58 -23.19
CA SER A 412 15.91 13.62 -24.63
C SER A 412 15.76 15.04 -25.16
N ASP A 413 15.05 15.92 -24.46
CA ASP A 413 14.86 17.32 -24.89
C ASP A 413 16.15 18.11 -24.89
N LEU A 414 17.04 17.86 -23.93
CA LEU A 414 18.37 18.45 -23.86
C LEU A 414 19.32 17.96 -24.94
N THR A 415 19.01 16.81 -25.57
CA THR A 415 19.83 16.24 -26.66
C THR A 415 19.42 16.89 -27.98
N GLN A 416 20.14 17.95 -28.40
CA GLN A 416 19.84 18.74 -29.62
C GLN A 416 21.09 19.03 -30.43
N GLY A 417 20.95 19.03 -31.77
CA GLY A 417 21.99 19.39 -32.70
C GLY A 417 22.96 18.28 -33.08
N ALA A 418 23.88 18.58 -33.99
CA ALA A 418 24.78 17.61 -34.62
C ALA A 418 25.84 17.02 -33.66
N ASN A 419 26.13 17.69 -32.55
CA ASN A 419 27.11 17.26 -31.55
C ASN A 419 26.47 16.99 -30.20
N ALA A 420 25.22 16.58 -30.18
CA ALA A 420 24.43 16.44 -28.95
C ALA A 420 25.05 15.44 -27.96
N SER A 421 25.62 14.32 -28.42
CA SER A 421 26.30 13.37 -27.54
C SER A 421 27.54 13.97 -26.85
N GLN A 422 28.32 14.79 -27.53
CA GLN A 422 29.46 15.48 -26.93
C GLN A 422 29.02 16.54 -25.92
N GLN A 423 28.03 17.36 -26.29
CA GLN A 423 27.44 18.37 -25.39
C GLN A 423 26.83 17.72 -24.14
N TRP A 424 26.17 16.55 -24.28
CA TRP A 424 25.66 15.81 -23.17
C TRP A 424 26.75 15.38 -22.21
N LYS A 425 27.86 14.84 -22.72
CA LYS A 425 29.05 14.47 -21.96
C LYS A 425 29.62 15.64 -21.13
N GLU A 426 29.62 16.82 -21.69
CA GLU A 426 30.13 18.03 -21.04
C GLU A 426 29.15 18.60 -19.99
N SER A 427 27.84 18.33 -20.12
CA SER A 427 26.80 18.85 -19.22
C SER A 427 26.52 17.97 -18.00
N VAL A 428 26.97 16.72 -18.00
CA VAL A 428 26.76 15.73 -16.93
C VAL A 428 27.94 15.64 -16.01
#